data_94d4bbd521990d9226be70aee3b4ac6f
#
_entry.id   94d4bbd521990d9226be70aee3b4ac6f
#
_cell.length_a   1.000
_cell.length_b   1.000
_cell.length_c   1.000
_cell.angle_alpha   90.00
_cell.angle_beta   90.00
_cell.angle_gamma   90.00
#
_symmetry.space_group_name_H-M   'P 1'
#
loop_
_entity.id
_entity.type
_entity.pdbx_description
1 polymer ?
#
loop_
_entity_poly.entity_id
_entity_poly.type
_entity_poly.pdbx_seq_one_letter_code
_entity_poly.pdbx_strand_id
1 'polypeptide(L)'
;VAAVPVPVSLKIRTGWDAGHRNAPTIARIAEEAGIAALTVHGRTRDDGYSGEAEFETVARVREATSLPLVANGDIVDGPSARRALRLTGADAVMVGRAARGDPWIFQRIRAFLTGESTPEPGAMEVAAIADEHLRGLHALYGCEQGVRVARKHIKWYLQARGTAQPDTRRLMAATDAGEQRGLLADALAAESQEFAA
;
A
#
# COMPACT_ATOMS: atom_id res chain seq x y z
N VAL A 1 5.50 11.43 22.70
CA VAL A 1 6.09 10.20 23.23
C VAL A 1 5.72 10.06 24.72
N ALA A 2 6.02 11.04 25.57
CA ALA A 2 5.77 10.95 27.02
C ALA A 2 4.29 10.77 27.44
N ALA A 3 3.34 11.04 26.56
CA ALA A 3 1.90 10.99 26.88
C ALA A 3 1.30 9.56 26.82
N VAL A 4 2.02 8.56 26.30
CA VAL A 4 1.51 7.20 26.12
C VAL A 4 2.55 6.15 26.52
N PRO A 5 2.12 4.97 27.05
CA PRO A 5 3.01 3.89 27.47
C PRO A 5 3.39 2.92 26.35
N VAL A 6 3.20 3.29 25.09
CA VAL A 6 3.47 2.46 23.91
C VAL A 6 4.50 3.12 23.00
N PRO A 7 5.26 2.36 22.19
CA PRO A 7 6.17 2.94 21.21
C PRO A 7 5.44 3.85 20.23
N VAL A 8 6.05 5.02 19.95
CA VAL A 8 5.51 6.00 19.00
C VAL A 8 6.42 6.01 17.77
N SER A 9 5.87 5.81 16.59
CA SER A 9 6.57 5.98 15.32
C SER A 9 6.17 7.30 14.66
N LEU A 10 7.06 7.84 13.84
CA LEU A 10 6.82 9.05 13.07
C LEU A 10 6.87 8.78 11.58
N LYS A 11 5.90 9.30 10.82
CA LYS A 11 5.94 9.29 9.35
C LYS A 11 5.97 10.71 8.81
N ILE A 12 6.96 10.99 7.96
CA ILE A 12 7.19 12.31 7.36
C ILE A 12 7.38 12.23 5.84
N ARG A 13 7.44 13.40 5.21
CA ARG A 13 7.94 13.62 3.86
C ARG A 13 9.34 14.22 3.91
N THR A 14 10.03 14.31 2.75
CA THR A 14 11.40 14.85 2.66
C THR A 14 11.49 16.33 3.05
N GLY A 15 10.38 17.07 2.93
CA GLY A 15 10.27 18.48 3.28
C GLY A 15 8.99 19.10 2.74
N TRP A 16 8.92 20.43 2.78
CA TRP A 16 7.78 21.17 2.26
C TRP A 16 7.80 21.20 0.73
N ASP A 17 8.91 21.65 0.14
CA ASP A 17 9.18 21.74 -1.30
C ASP A 17 10.64 21.36 -1.61
N ALA A 18 11.06 21.45 -2.86
CA ALA A 18 12.39 21.08 -3.30
C ALA A 18 13.52 21.91 -2.65
N GLY A 19 13.26 23.16 -2.29
CA GLY A 19 14.21 24.05 -1.60
C GLY A 19 14.24 23.86 -0.08
N HIS A 20 13.24 23.23 0.50
CA HIS A 20 13.04 23.09 1.94
C HIS A 20 12.94 21.63 2.37
N ARG A 21 13.95 20.82 2.05
CA ARG A 21 14.05 19.41 2.43
C ARG A 21 14.73 19.26 3.79
N ASN A 22 13.95 19.26 4.86
CA ASN A 22 14.42 19.27 6.24
C ASN A 22 14.31 17.90 6.97
N ALA A 23 13.97 16.82 6.26
CA ALA A 23 13.81 15.49 6.86
C ALA A 23 15.01 15.04 7.72
N PRO A 24 16.31 15.26 7.34
CA PRO A 24 17.44 14.90 8.18
C PRO A 24 17.46 15.63 9.53
N THR A 25 17.04 16.90 9.57
CA THR A 25 16.91 17.66 10.83
C THR A 25 15.79 17.12 11.70
N ILE A 26 14.64 16.84 11.08
CA ILE A 26 13.49 16.25 11.80
C ILE A 26 13.82 14.87 12.35
N ALA A 27 14.64 14.08 11.65
CA ALA A 27 15.08 12.76 12.10
C ALA A 27 15.86 12.83 13.44
N ARG A 28 16.80 13.78 13.58
CA ARG A 28 17.53 14.00 14.84
C ARG A 28 16.61 14.42 15.98
N ILE A 29 15.72 15.36 15.72
CA ILE A 29 14.72 15.79 16.70
C ILE A 29 13.82 14.63 17.15
N ALA A 30 13.42 13.77 16.19
CA ALA A 30 12.60 12.60 16.47
C ALA A 30 13.32 11.58 17.35
N GLU A 31 14.61 11.33 17.09
CA GLU A 31 15.46 10.46 17.89
C GLU A 31 15.65 11.01 19.31
N GLU A 32 15.98 12.29 19.46
CA GLU A 32 16.08 12.96 20.76
C GLU A 32 14.76 12.96 21.55
N ALA A 33 13.63 13.02 20.84
CA ALA A 33 12.29 12.95 21.44
C ALA A 33 11.86 11.53 21.83
N GLY A 34 12.66 10.49 21.52
CA GLY A 34 12.37 9.10 21.85
C GLY A 34 11.37 8.42 20.90
N ILE A 35 11.31 8.84 19.65
CA ILE A 35 10.56 8.12 18.58
C ILE A 35 11.19 6.74 18.37
N ALA A 36 10.37 5.70 18.23
CA ALA A 36 10.83 4.31 18.10
C ALA A 36 11.19 3.90 16.67
N ALA A 37 10.60 4.54 15.64
CA ALA A 37 10.89 4.27 14.24
C ALA A 37 10.46 5.46 13.37
N LEU A 38 11.16 5.68 12.26
CA LEU A 38 10.91 6.76 11.33
C LEU A 38 10.57 6.23 9.93
N THR A 39 9.46 6.69 9.36
CA THR A 39 9.13 6.43 7.95
C THR A 39 9.27 7.71 7.14
N VAL A 40 10.00 7.67 6.03
CA VAL A 40 10.19 8.84 5.16
C VAL A 40 9.67 8.55 3.76
N HIS A 41 8.71 9.37 3.31
CA HIS A 41 8.24 9.35 1.94
C HIS A 41 9.15 10.20 1.07
N GLY A 42 9.71 9.62 0.01
CA GLY A 42 10.64 10.25 -0.93
C GLY A 42 10.01 11.36 -1.82
N ARG A 43 9.04 12.07 -1.32
CA ARG A 43 8.42 13.25 -1.95
C ARG A 43 8.24 14.37 -0.94
N THR A 44 8.30 15.61 -1.42
CA THR A 44 7.94 16.78 -0.61
C THR A 44 6.43 16.89 -0.42
N ARG A 45 5.99 17.82 0.43
CA ARG A 45 4.57 18.12 0.62
C ARG A 45 3.96 18.67 -0.67
N ASP A 46 4.71 19.51 -1.40
CA ASP A 46 4.29 20.18 -2.62
C ASP A 46 4.16 19.20 -3.81
N ASP A 47 5.07 18.24 -3.93
CA ASP A 47 4.98 17.19 -4.97
C ASP A 47 3.67 16.41 -4.94
N GLY A 48 3.02 16.30 -3.79
CA GLY A 48 1.81 15.48 -3.64
C GLY A 48 2.08 14.02 -4.01
N TYR A 49 1.64 13.63 -5.21
CA TYR A 49 1.90 12.33 -5.84
C TYR A 49 2.49 12.46 -7.25
N SER A 50 2.86 13.67 -7.65
CA SER A 50 3.46 13.95 -8.94
C SER A 50 4.93 13.53 -8.99
N GLY A 51 5.46 13.32 -10.19
CA GLY A 51 6.85 12.92 -10.39
C GLY A 51 7.19 11.56 -9.77
N GLU A 52 8.48 11.31 -9.58
CA GLU A 52 9.01 10.12 -8.93
C GLU A 52 9.44 10.41 -7.49
N ALA A 53 9.39 9.38 -6.64
CA ALA A 53 9.97 9.46 -5.30
C ALA A 53 11.51 9.49 -5.41
N GLU A 54 12.14 10.47 -4.78
CA GLU A 54 13.59 10.55 -4.68
C GLU A 54 14.08 9.91 -3.37
N PHE A 55 15.22 9.25 -3.43
CA PHE A 55 15.76 8.53 -2.28
C PHE A 55 17.03 9.15 -1.71
N GLU A 56 17.56 10.20 -2.34
CA GLU A 56 18.76 10.89 -1.86
C GLU A 56 18.54 11.54 -0.48
N THR A 57 17.46 12.26 -0.30
CA THR A 57 17.12 12.84 1.01
C THR A 57 16.87 11.74 2.05
N VAL A 58 16.28 10.60 1.65
CA VAL A 58 16.08 9.48 2.57
C VAL A 58 17.41 8.85 3.00
N ALA A 59 18.39 8.74 2.09
CA ALA A 59 19.75 8.33 2.42
C ALA A 59 20.42 9.29 3.42
N ARG A 60 20.29 10.60 3.22
CA ARG A 60 20.78 11.60 4.19
C ARG A 60 20.07 11.52 5.56
N VAL A 61 18.83 11.07 5.58
CA VAL A 61 18.14 10.76 6.85
C VAL A 61 18.83 9.59 7.55
N ARG A 62 19.21 8.53 6.82
CA ARG A 62 19.96 7.39 7.40
C ARG A 62 21.26 7.84 8.04
N GLU A 63 21.98 8.76 7.41
CA GLU A 63 23.23 9.32 7.95
C GLU A 63 23.00 10.18 9.21
N ALA A 64 21.81 10.73 9.37
CA ALA A 64 21.45 11.68 10.45
C ALA A 64 20.88 11.03 11.72
N THR A 65 20.48 9.75 11.69
CA THR A 65 19.83 9.05 12.81
C THR A 65 20.13 7.57 12.84
N SER A 66 20.14 6.97 14.03
CA SER A 66 20.23 5.53 14.24
C SER A 66 18.85 4.83 14.33
N LEU A 67 17.76 5.58 14.30
CA LEU A 67 16.41 5.02 14.37
C LEU A 67 16.16 3.97 13.28
N PRO A 68 15.37 2.93 13.56
CA PRO A 68 14.79 2.09 12.52
C PRO A 68 14.14 2.95 11.44
N LEU A 69 14.64 2.86 10.19
CA LEU A 69 14.23 3.70 9.06
C LEU A 69 13.45 2.90 8.03
N VAL A 70 12.29 3.41 7.65
CA VAL A 70 11.42 2.82 6.64
C VAL A 70 11.34 3.74 5.43
N ALA A 71 11.79 3.28 4.27
CA ALA A 71 11.67 4.01 3.00
C ALA A 71 10.28 3.82 2.39
N ASN A 72 9.67 4.91 1.95
CA ASN A 72 8.36 4.91 1.30
C ASN A 72 8.39 5.75 0.02
N GLY A 73 7.62 5.33 -0.98
CA GLY A 73 7.46 6.00 -2.27
C GLY A 73 7.77 5.06 -3.43
N ASP A 74 6.82 4.96 -4.36
CA ASP A 74 6.88 4.21 -5.62
C ASP A 74 7.39 2.76 -5.51
N ILE A 75 7.09 2.12 -4.38
CA ILE A 75 7.37 0.71 -4.14
C ILE A 75 6.17 -0.08 -4.64
N VAL A 76 6.37 -0.80 -5.74
CA VAL A 76 5.32 -1.49 -6.49
C VAL A 76 5.60 -2.98 -6.67
N ASP A 77 6.83 -3.43 -6.40
CA ASP A 77 7.28 -4.81 -6.57
C ASP A 77 8.58 -5.09 -5.79
N GLY A 78 9.11 -6.30 -5.92
CA GLY A 78 10.38 -6.70 -5.32
C GLY A 78 11.60 -5.90 -5.82
N PRO A 79 11.78 -5.70 -7.14
CA PRO A 79 12.84 -4.86 -7.70
C PRO A 79 12.85 -3.43 -7.16
N SER A 80 11.70 -2.74 -7.13
CA SER A 80 11.58 -1.38 -6.59
C SER A 80 11.86 -1.33 -5.08
N ALA A 81 11.40 -2.33 -4.32
CA ALA A 81 11.72 -2.47 -2.90
C ALA A 81 13.23 -2.63 -2.66
N ARG A 82 13.88 -3.53 -3.40
CA ARG A 82 15.35 -3.74 -3.34
C ARG A 82 16.11 -2.47 -3.72
N ARG A 83 15.68 -1.77 -4.77
CA ARG A 83 16.25 -0.48 -5.17
C ARG A 83 16.16 0.56 -4.06
N ALA A 84 14.99 0.71 -3.45
CA ALA A 84 14.77 1.64 -2.34
C ALA A 84 15.70 1.33 -1.16
N LEU A 85 15.73 0.09 -0.68
CA LEU A 85 16.63 -0.34 0.41
C LEU A 85 18.10 -0.04 0.11
N ARG A 86 18.55 -0.39 -1.10
CA ARG A 86 19.94 -0.17 -1.50
C ARG A 86 20.32 1.31 -1.58
N LEU A 87 19.43 2.17 -2.11
CA LEU A 87 19.72 3.60 -2.28
C LEU A 87 19.64 4.39 -0.98
N THR A 88 18.81 3.94 -0.04
CA THR A 88 18.53 4.69 1.18
C THR A 88 19.27 4.16 2.40
N GLY A 89 19.73 2.90 2.39
CA GLY A 89 20.22 2.22 3.58
C GLY A 89 19.13 2.01 4.64
N ALA A 90 17.84 2.11 4.27
CA ALA A 90 16.73 1.87 5.18
C ALA A 90 16.62 0.40 5.58
N ASP A 91 16.08 0.15 6.77
CA ASP A 91 15.90 -1.19 7.33
C ASP A 91 14.68 -1.91 6.76
N ALA A 92 13.69 -1.14 6.27
CA ALA A 92 12.46 -1.67 5.70
C ALA A 92 11.87 -0.74 4.64
N VAL A 93 10.84 -1.23 3.94
CA VAL A 93 10.04 -0.45 2.98
C VAL A 93 8.58 -0.40 3.40
N MET A 94 7.91 0.70 3.05
CA MET A 94 6.46 0.84 3.19
C MET A 94 5.80 0.90 1.82
N VAL A 95 4.93 -0.05 1.53
CA VAL A 95 4.11 -0.05 0.33
C VAL A 95 2.88 0.83 0.55
N GLY A 96 2.51 1.59 -0.45
CA GLY A 96 1.32 2.44 -0.45
C GLY A 96 0.28 1.97 -1.46
N ARG A 97 0.14 2.73 -2.53
CA ARG A 97 -0.91 2.55 -3.56
C ARG A 97 -0.91 1.18 -4.22
N ALA A 98 0.26 0.55 -4.36
CA ALA A 98 0.38 -0.76 -5.00
C ALA A 98 -0.28 -1.91 -4.22
N ALA A 99 -0.55 -1.74 -2.92
CA ALA A 99 -1.28 -2.74 -2.13
C ALA A 99 -2.81 -2.69 -2.33
N ARG A 100 -3.33 -1.70 -3.08
CA ARG A 100 -4.77 -1.57 -3.29
C ARG A 100 -5.26 -2.62 -4.29
N GLY A 101 -6.15 -3.48 -3.82
CA GLY A 101 -6.64 -4.63 -4.59
C GLY A 101 -5.64 -5.79 -4.72
N ASP A 102 -4.46 -5.64 -4.13
CA ASP A 102 -3.37 -6.61 -4.18
C ASP A 102 -2.66 -6.76 -2.82
N PRO A 103 -3.30 -7.34 -1.81
CA PRO A 103 -2.68 -7.52 -0.49
C PRO A 103 -1.50 -8.51 -0.51
N TRP A 104 -1.37 -9.35 -1.53
CA TRP A 104 -0.28 -10.31 -1.69
C TRP A 104 1.07 -9.67 -2.09
N ILE A 105 1.08 -8.40 -2.47
CA ILE A 105 2.31 -7.67 -2.81
C ILE A 105 3.37 -7.74 -1.70
N PHE A 106 2.97 -7.73 -0.45
CA PHE A 106 3.89 -7.84 0.69
C PHE A 106 4.62 -9.18 0.70
N GLN A 107 3.90 -10.27 0.47
CA GLN A 107 4.46 -11.61 0.40
C GLN A 107 5.41 -11.75 -0.80
N ARG A 108 5.03 -11.23 -1.98
CA ARG A 108 5.89 -11.24 -3.18
C ARG A 108 7.15 -10.40 -2.99
N ILE A 109 7.05 -9.21 -2.40
CA ILE A 109 8.23 -8.38 -2.08
C ILE A 109 9.14 -9.11 -1.11
N ARG A 110 8.61 -9.70 -0.04
CA ARG A 110 9.41 -10.46 0.92
C ARG A 110 10.12 -11.62 0.24
N ALA A 111 9.42 -12.45 -0.50
CA ALA A 111 9.99 -13.59 -1.21
C ALA A 111 11.12 -13.16 -2.17
N PHE A 112 10.91 -12.09 -2.94
CA PHE A 112 11.93 -11.53 -3.81
C PHE A 112 13.18 -11.06 -3.06
N LEU A 113 13.02 -10.43 -1.88
CA LEU A 113 14.14 -9.92 -1.08
C LEU A 113 14.93 -11.06 -0.41
N THR A 114 14.25 -12.15 0.02
CA THR A 114 14.87 -13.32 0.66
C THR A 114 15.35 -14.38 -0.33
N GLY A 115 15.00 -14.26 -1.62
CA GLY A 115 15.31 -15.30 -2.62
C GLY A 115 14.40 -16.52 -2.55
N GLU A 116 13.27 -16.41 -1.85
CA GLU A 116 12.24 -17.43 -1.76
C GLU A 116 11.27 -17.34 -2.95
N SER A 117 10.55 -18.42 -3.22
CA SER A 117 9.42 -18.39 -4.14
C SER A 117 8.11 -18.26 -3.38
N THR A 118 7.15 -17.60 -3.97
CA THR A 118 5.78 -17.52 -3.42
C THR A 118 4.79 -17.77 -4.56
N PRO A 119 3.77 -18.63 -4.34
CA PRO A 119 2.75 -18.82 -5.35
C PRO A 119 1.89 -17.56 -5.52
N GLU A 120 1.43 -17.34 -6.73
CA GLU A 120 0.38 -16.33 -6.97
C GLU A 120 -0.95 -16.84 -6.42
N PRO A 121 -1.78 -15.93 -5.86
CA PRO A 121 -3.09 -16.32 -5.32
C PRO A 121 -4.00 -16.81 -6.42
N GLY A 122 -4.68 -17.93 -6.17
CA GLY A 122 -5.72 -18.44 -7.08
C GLY A 122 -6.97 -17.55 -7.07
N ALA A 123 -7.78 -17.61 -8.12
CA ALA A 123 -9.00 -16.79 -8.24
C ALA A 123 -9.97 -16.99 -7.07
N MET A 124 -10.11 -18.21 -6.55
CA MET A 124 -10.95 -18.48 -5.38
C MET A 124 -10.43 -17.79 -4.10
N GLU A 125 -9.11 -17.77 -3.90
CA GLU A 125 -8.50 -17.07 -2.77
C GLU A 125 -8.73 -15.57 -2.87
N VAL A 126 -8.52 -15.01 -4.07
CA VAL A 126 -8.77 -13.58 -4.33
C VAL A 126 -10.22 -13.22 -4.08
N ALA A 127 -11.16 -14.02 -4.57
CA ALA A 127 -12.59 -13.81 -4.35
C ALA A 127 -12.96 -13.88 -2.85
N ALA A 128 -12.41 -14.83 -2.10
CA ALA A 128 -12.66 -14.96 -0.67
C ALA A 128 -12.14 -13.74 0.12
N ILE A 129 -10.91 -13.29 -0.13
CA ILE A 129 -10.32 -12.11 0.52
C ILE A 129 -11.06 -10.82 0.14
N ALA A 130 -11.45 -10.68 -1.12
CA ALA A 130 -12.24 -9.54 -1.58
C ALA A 130 -13.63 -9.50 -0.91
N ASP A 131 -14.31 -10.65 -0.79
CA ASP A 131 -15.59 -10.77 -0.10
C ASP A 131 -15.47 -10.41 1.39
N GLU A 132 -14.46 -10.93 2.09
CA GLU A 132 -14.18 -10.58 3.49
C GLU A 132 -13.96 -9.08 3.65
N HIS A 133 -13.15 -8.48 2.78
CA HIS A 133 -12.90 -7.03 2.79
C HIS A 133 -14.19 -6.23 2.59
N LEU A 134 -15.05 -6.61 1.64
CA LEU A 134 -16.31 -5.94 1.41
C LEU A 134 -17.26 -6.09 2.61
N ARG A 135 -17.34 -7.28 3.22
CA ARG A 135 -18.10 -7.48 4.48
C ARG A 135 -17.63 -6.52 5.56
N GLY A 136 -16.31 -6.39 5.75
CA GLY A 136 -15.74 -5.44 6.71
C GLY A 136 -16.13 -3.99 6.42
N LEU A 137 -16.12 -3.56 5.16
CA LEU A 137 -16.56 -2.23 4.76
C LEU A 137 -18.05 -2.01 5.01
N HIS A 138 -18.90 -2.99 4.67
CA HIS A 138 -20.34 -2.91 4.90
C HIS A 138 -20.66 -2.88 6.40
N ALA A 139 -19.97 -3.66 7.21
CA ALA A 139 -20.14 -3.65 8.67
C ALA A 139 -19.70 -2.33 9.30
N LEU A 140 -18.58 -1.75 8.84
CA LEU A 140 -18.02 -0.51 9.39
C LEU A 140 -18.84 0.73 9.03
N TYR A 141 -19.26 0.85 7.76
CA TYR A 141 -19.93 2.05 7.24
C TYR A 141 -21.45 1.92 7.13
N GLY A 142 -22.02 0.75 7.45
CA GLY A 142 -23.42 0.41 7.19
C GLY A 142 -23.69 0.08 5.72
N CYS A 143 -24.85 -0.52 5.43
CA CYS A 143 -25.13 -1.07 4.09
C CYS A 143 -25.07 -0.01 2.99
N GLU A 144 -25.70 1.15 3.18
CA GLU A 144 -25.77 2.18 2.15
C GLU A 144 -24.40 2.82 1.86
N GLN A 145 -23.73 3.36 2.88
CA GLN A 145 -22.44 4.01 2.74
C GLN A 145 -21.32 3.00 2.43
N GLY A 146 -21.39 1.80 3.02
CA GLY A 146 -20.44 0.71 2.78
C GLY A 146 -20.42 0.29 1.32
N VAL A 147 -21.58 0.13 0.68
CA VAL A 147 -21.69 -0.17 -0.75
C VAL A 147 -21.03 0.91 -1.61
N ARG A 148 -21.24 2.19 -1.27
CA ARG A 148 -20.60 3.30 -1.99
C ARG A 148 -19.08 3.30 -1.83
N VAL A 149 -18.60 3.08 -0.60
CA VAL A 149 -17.15 3.02 -0.30
C VAL A 149 -16.49 1.81 -0.98
N ALA A 150 -17.17 0.66 -0.99
CA ALA A 150 -16.65 -0.57 -1.59
C ALA A 150 -16.36 -0.44 -3.09
N ARG A 151 -17.10 0.39 -3.84
CA ARG A 151 -16.92 0.56 -5.30
C ARG A 151 -15.48 0.83 -5.72
N LYS A 152 -14.74 1.67 -5.00
CA LYS A 152 -13.34 1.95 -5.29
C LYS A 152 -12.44 0.74 -5.03
N HIS A 153 -12.72 -0.04 -3.98
CA HIS A 153 -11.96 -1.24 -3.64
C HIS A 153 -12.20 -2.36 -4.66
N ILE A 154 -13.44 -2.55 -5.08
CA ILE A 154 -13.81 -3.46 -6.17
C ILE A 154 -13.01 -3.13 -7.43
N LYS A 155 -13.02 -1.83 -7.83
CA LYS A 155 -12.25 -1.39 -8.99
C LYS A 155 -10.76 -1.74 -8.88
N TRP A 156 -10.17 -1.59 -7.69
CA TRP A 156 -8.77 -1.93 -7.46
C TRP A 156 -8.51 -3.43 -7.56
N TYR A 157 -9.39 -4.30 -7.03
CA TYR A 157 -9.25 -5.75 -7.20
C TYR A 157 -9.29 -6.16 -8.67
N LEU A 158 -10.27 -5.66 -9.43
CA LEU A 158 -10.37 -5.94 -10.86
C LEU A 158 -9.16 -5.42 -11.65
N GLN A 159 -8.67 -4.22 -11.33
CA GLN A 159 -7.48 -3.65 -11.97
C GLN A 159 -6.20 -4.45 -11.67
N ALA A 160 -6.01 -4.87 -10.41
CA ALA A 160 -4.84 -5.64 -10.00
C ALA A 160 -4.77 -7.01 -10.69
N ARG A 161 -5.92 -7.57 -11.07
CA ARG A 161 -6.00 -8.85 -11.79
C ARG A 161 -5.87 -8.71 -13.30
N GLY A 162 -5.90 -7.49 -13.84
CA GLY A 162 -5.89 -7.28 -15.29
C GLY A 162 -7.17 -7.73 -15.98
N THR A 163 -8.24 -7.91 -15.21
CA THR A 163 -9.52 -8.40 -15.72
C THR A 163 -9.98 -7.49 -16.85
N ALA A 164 -10.08 -8.05 -18.05
CA ALA A 164 -10.75 -7.41 -19.19
C ALA A 164 -12.15 -7.03 -18.67
N GLN A 165 -12.48 -5.74 -18.66
CA GLN A 165 -13.59 -5.17 -17.90
C GLN A 165 -14.88 -5.98 -18.14
N PRO A 166 -15.32 -6.83 -17.19
CA PRO A 166 -16.69 -7.32 -17.21
C PRO A 166 -17.59 -6.09 -17.15
N ASP A 167 -18.84 -6.21 -17.50
CA ASP A 167 -19.76 -5.06 -17.40
C ASP A 167 -19.81 -4.54 -15.97
N THR A 168 -18.77 -3.75 -15.60
CA THR A 168 -18.62 -3.16 -14.27
C THR A 168 -19.74 -2.21 -13.93
N ARG A 169 -20.60 -1.83 -14.93
CA ARG A 169 -21.74 -0.94 -14.70
C ARG A 169 -22.71 -1.50 -13.69
N ARG A 170 -23.09 -2.80 -13.84
CA ARG A 170 -23.99 -3.46 -12.90
C ARG A 170 -23.38 -3.54 -11.49
N LEU A 171 -22.10 -3.90 -11.40
CA LEU A 171 -21.37 -3.99 -10.15
C LEU A 171 -21.24 -2.63 -9.45
N MET A 172 -20.99 -1.56 -10.21
CA MET A 172 -20.93 -0.19 -9.69
C MET A 172 -22.31 0.41 -9.38
N ALA A 173 -23.37 -0.09 -10.01
CA ALA A 173 -24.73 0.34 -9.79
C ALA A 173 -25.41 -0.36 -8.60
N ALA A 174 -24.90 -1.51 -8.16
CA ALA A 174 -25.46 -2.25 -7.04
C ALA A 174 -25.68 -1.35 -5.81
N THR A 175 -26.82 -1.49 -5.18
CA THR A 175 -27.23 -0.75 -3.97
C THR A 175 -27.38 -1.67 -2.76
N ASP A 176 -27.45 -2.98 -3.00
CA ASP A 176 -27.51 -4.01 -1.95
C ASP A 176 -26.12 -4.63 -1.73
N ALA A 177 -25.75 -4.84 -0.47
CA ALA A 177 -24.45 -5.37 -0.07
C ALA A 177 -24.26 -6.84 -0.50
N GLY A 178 -25.31 -7.65 -0.48
CA GLY A 178 -25.29 -9.05 -0.93
C GLY A 178 -25.12 -9.14 -2.44
N GLU A 179 -25.94 -8.39 -3.19
CA GLU A 179 -25.81 -8.28 -4.65
C GLU A 179 -24.42 -7.84 -5.06
N GLN A 180 -23.87 -6.77 -4.45
CA GLN A 180 -22.54 -6.26 -4.77
C GLN A 180 -21.46 -7.32 -4.59
N ARG A 181 -21.51 -8.10 -3.50
CA ARG A 181 -20.54 -9.16 -3.23
C ARG A 181 -20.67 -10.33 -4.21
N GLY A 182 -21.89 -10.75 -4.52
CA GLY A 182 -22.15 -11.80 -5.52
C GLY A 182 -21.60 -11.43 -6.89
N LEU A 183 -21.91 -10.23 -7.37
CA LEU A 183 -21.38 -9.72 -8.64
C LEU A 183 -19.84 -9.62 -8.69
N LEU A 184 -19.19 -9.29 -7.57
CA LEU A 184 -17.73 -9.30 -7.52
C LEU A 184 -17.16 -10.72 -7.57
N ALA A 185 -17.77 -11.67 -6.84
CA ALA A 185 -17.35 -13.07 -6.87
C ALA A 185 -17.46 -13.65 -8.27
N ASP A 186 -18.57 -13.41 -8.96
CA ASP A 186 -18.78 -13.84 -10.35
C ASP A 186 -17.72 -13.25 -11.30
N ALA A 187 -17.43 -11.95 -11.17
CA ALA A 187 -16.43 -11.27 -11.97
C ALA A 187 -15.01 -11.82 -11.77
N LEU A 188 -14.65 -12.18 -10.54
CA LEU A 188 -13.33 -12.74 -10.21
C LEU A 188 -13.23 -14.24 -10.59
N ALA A 189 -14.34 -14.98 -10.60
CA ALA A 189 -14.37 -16.39 -10.98
C ALA A 189 -14.31 -16.60 -12.52
N ALA A 190 -14.86 -15.69 -13.30
CA ALA A 190 -14.87 -15.76 -14.77
C ALA A 190 -13.46 -15.80 -15.37
N GLU A 191 -12.46 -15.17 -14.70
CA GLU A 191 -11.05 -15.21 -15.12
C GLU A 191 -10.45 -16.63 -15.14
N SER A 192 -10.92 -17.50 -14.24
CA SER A 192 -10.37 -18.86 -14.14
C SER A 192 -10.65 -19.72 -15.37
N GLN A 193 -11.63 -19.35 -16.19
CA GLN A 193 -12.02 -20.11 -17.38
C GLN A 193 -11.28 -19.64 -18.64
N GLU A 194 -10.84 -18.38 -18.73
CA GLU A 194 -10.11 -17.87 -19.89
C GLU A 194 -8.63 -18.31 -19.93
N PHE A 195 -8.04 -18.63 -18.77
CA PHE A 195 -6.65 -19.15 -18.69
C PHE A 195 -6.55 -20.67 -18.81
N ALA A 196 -7.66 -21.38 -18.84
CA ALA A 196 -7.71 -22.85 -18.95
C ALA A 196 -8.07 -23.35 -20.37
N ALA A 197 -8.28 -22.46 -21.31
CA ALA A 197 -8.59 -22.72 -22.72
C ALA A 197 -7.46 -22.29 -23.65
#